data_94f762028c65d5eb582456ef3a1ba4b7
#
_entry.id   94f762028c65d5eb582456ef3a1ba4b7
#
_cell.length_a   1.000
_cell.length_b   1.000
_cell.length_c   1.000
_cell.angle_alpha   90.00
_cell.angle_beta   90.00
_cell.angle_gamma   90.00
#
_symmetry.space_group_name_H-M   'P 1'
#
loop_
_entity.id
_entity.type
_entity.pdbx_description
1 polymer ?
#
loop_
_entity_poly.entity_id
_entity_poly.type
_entity_poly.pdbx_seq_one_letter_code
_entity_poly.pdbx_strand_id
1 'polypeptide(L)'
;MIFFLSLFFIGIIYPQCDTHEVEIWDTCYPIGTTTVLHNTDNTFGEFPVEICSLINLEILDLEVMWGYSNFVTGQIPDCIGDLVNLNYLNLGWNHLYGEIPHSIGNLTNLTFFNVLYNQLSGEIPESIGNLINLTYLNFGFNGFWGGIPESIGNLIELRELYFSSNQLSYPIPESIGDLENLVMFSIFNNQIHGYIPHTIGNLTQLESFNAGYNQLEGEIPESIGNLLNLERLWLNYSNLSGQIPSSICNLNMLNWSDYGFEGNESYLNNNQLCPPYPDCIIENVGYQDISNCHQTQLGDINNDGIINVQDLVLIVNIILLNEYNQIADMNGDYVIDILDLVQLIDFILD
;
A
#
# COMPACT_ATOMS: atom_id res chain seq x y z
N MET A 1 -12.41 -41.16 -67.58
CA MET A 1 -11.38 -40.13 -67.32
C MET A 1 -11.55 -39.70 -65.83
N ILE A 2 -10.79 -40.33 -64.93
CA ILE A 2 -10.89 -40.18 -63.50
C ILE A 2 -9.78 -39.19 -63.12
N PHE A 3 -10.22 -37.98 -62.67
CA PHE A 3 -9.29 -36.99 -62.10
C PHE A 3 -8.98 -37.35 -60.65
N PHE A 4 -7.74 -37.75 -60.39
CA PHE A 4 -7.20 -37.77 -59.01
C PHE A 4 -6.85 -36.35 -58.60
N LEU A 5 -7.63 -35.83 -57.67
CA LEU A 5 -7.24 -34.61 -56.90
C LEU A 5 -6.23 -35.06 -55.84
N SER A 6 -4.95 -34.78 -56.04
CA SER A 6 -3.93 -34.88 -55.00
C SER A 6 -4.06 -33.67 -54.09
N LEU A 7 -4.64 -33.87 -52.91
CA LEU A 7 -4.55 -32.91 -51.79
C LEU A 7 -3.07 -32.88 -51.33
N PHE A 8 -2.38 -31.79 -51.68
CA PHE A 8 -1.14 -31.45 -51.01
C PHE A 8 -1.49 -30.91 -49.62
N PHE A 9 -1.35 -31.74 -48.59
CA PHE A 9 -1.19 -31.25 -47.23
C PHE A 9 0.18 -30.55 -47.17
N ILE A 10 0.19 -29.22 -47.23
CA ILE A 10 1.33 -28.45 -46.79
C ILE A 10 1.28 -28.57 -45.24
N GLY A 11 1.94 -29.58 -44.70
CA GLY A 11 2.24 -29.63 -43.29
C GLY A 11 3.14 -28.44 -42.99
N ILE A 12 2.67 -27.50 -42.17
CA ILE A 12 3.54 -26.51 -41.54
C ILE A 12 4.47 -27.36 -40.67
N ILE A 13 5.71 -27.58 -41.14
CA ILE A 13 6.76 -28.19 -40.31
C ILE A 13 7.17 -27.08 -39.33
N TYR A 14 6.64 -27.12 -38.12
CA TYR A 14 7.22 -26.34 -37.03
C TYR A 14 8.66 -26.82 -36.86
N PRO A 15 9.63 -25.91 -36.72
CA PRO A 15 11.00 -26.30 -36.43
C PRO A 15 11.00 -27.07 -35.09
N GLN A 16 11.35 -28.34 -35.15
CA GLN A 16 11.55 -29.13 -33.94
C GLN A 16 12.84 -28.61 -33.29
N CYS A 17 12.75 -28.15 -32.03
CA CYS A 17 13.91 -27.66 -31.30
C CYS A 17 14.98 -28.75 -31.14
N ASP A 18 16.24 -28.34 -31.09
CA ASP A 18 17.36 -29.26 -30.87
C ASP A 18 17.32 -29.85 -29.43
N THR A 19 18.04 -30.92 -29.17
CA THR A 19 18.03 -31.65 -27.89
C THR A 19 18.51 -30.84 -26.69
N HIS A 20 19.11 -29.66 -26.90
CA HIS A 20 19.59 -28.71 -25.89
C HIS A 20 18.77 -27.43 -25.85
N GLU A 21 17.63 -27.41 -26.50
CA GLU A 21 16.71 -26.28 -26.58
C GLU A 21 15.34 -26.67 -26.03
N VAL A 22 14.60 -25.69 -25.59
CA VAL A 22 13.20 -25.78 -25.16
C VAL A 22 12.34 -24.90 -26.04
N GLU A 23 11.18 -25.40 -26.45
CA GLU A 23 10.19 -24.64 -27.22
C GLU A 23 9.30 -23.84 -26.25
N ILE A 24 9.27 -22.53 -26.44
CA ILE A 24 8.41 -21.60 -25.69
C ILE A 24 7.75 -20.69 -26.72
N TRP A 25 6.41 -20.72 -26.80
CA TRP A 25 5.62 -19.96 -27.78
C TRP A 25 6.18 -20.05 -29.23
N ASP A 26 6.30 -21.26 -29.75
CA ASP A 26 6.80 -21.56 -31.09
C ASP A 26 8.24 -21.08 -31.37
N THR A 27 8.99 -20.73 -30.33
CA THR A 27 10.40 -20.29 -30.41
C THR A 27 11.30 -21.22 -29.60
N CYS A 28 12.43 -21.63 -30.19
CA CYS A 28 13.41 -22.48 -29.52
C CYS A 28 14.45 -21.66 -28.77
N TYR A 29 14.64 -21.98 -27.48
CA TYR A 29 15.59 -21.33 -26.60
C TYR A 29 16.62 -22.31 -26.07
N PRO A 30 17.94 -22.03 -26.22
CA PRO A 30 19.00 -22.88 -25.69
C PRO A 30 18.95 -22.92 -24.13
N ILE A 31 18.74 -24.12 -23.57
CA ILE A 31 18.56 -24.32 -22.13
C ILE A 31 19.79 -23.83 -21.32
N GLY A 32 21.01 -24.10 -21.83
CA GLY A 32 22.25 -23.83 -21.08
C GLY A 32 22.75 -22.39 -21.14
N THR A 33 22.22 -21.53 -22.03
CA THR A 33 22.76 -20.19 -22.29
C THR A 33 21.73 -19.08 -22.30
N THR A 34 20.43 -19.39 -22.24
CA THR A 34 19.38 -18.37 -22.19
C THR A 34 19.33 -17.76 -20.79
N THR A 35 19.67 -16.48 -20.71
CA THR A 35 19.62 -15.68 -19.47
C THR A 35 18.53 -14.64 -19.47
N VAL A 36 17.94 -14.34 -20.63
CA VAL A 36 16.94 -13.30 -20.80
C VAL A 36 15.80 -13.82 -21.69
N LEU A 37 14.56 -13.60 -21.23
CA LEU A 37 13.36 -13.85 -22.02
C LEU A 37 12.44 -12.63 -21.91
N HIS A 38 12.20 -11.99 -23.04
CA HIS A 38 11.31 -10.85 -23.15
C HIS A 38 10.04 -11.20 -23.92
N ASN A 39 8.98 -10.42 -23.69
CA ASN A 39 7.78 -10.45 -24.51
C ASN A 39 8.13 -10.17 -25.99
N THR A 40 7.61 -11.01 -26.86
CA THR A 40 7.73 -10.90 -28.33
C THR A 40 6.35 -10.95 -28.95
N ASP A 41 6.25 -10.67 -30.25
CA ASP A 41 4.97 -10.74 -30.99
C ASP A 41 4.27 -12.11 -30.90
N ASN A 42 4.98 -13.16 -30.52
CA ASN A 42 4.47 -14.53 -30.37
C ASN A 42 4.23 -14.92 -28.88
N THR A 43 4.46 -14.02 -27.93
CA THR A 43 4.27 -14.28 -26.49
C THR A 43 2.79 -14.18 -26.15
N PHE A 44 2.02 -15.27 -26.30
CA PHE A 44 0.60 -15.30 -25.96
C PHE A 44 0.12 -16.73 -25.65
N GLY A 45 -1.00 -16.81 -24.93
CA GLY A 45 -1.61 -18.08 -24.53
C GLY A 45 -1.21 -18.47 -23.11
N GLU A 46 -1.25 -19.75 -22.78
CA GLU A 46 -0.91 -20.22 -21.45
C GLU A 46 0.56 -19.98 -21.10
N PHE A 47 0.81 -19.68 -19.85
CA PHE A 47 2.17 -19.60 -19.29
C PHE A 47 2.83 -20.97 -19.41
N PRO A 48 3.87 -21.13 -20.24
CA PRO A 48 4.42 -22.44 -20.52
C PRO A 48 5.32 -22.90 -19.36
N VAL A 49 5.02 -24.08 -18.83
CA VAL A 49 5.84 -24.69 -17.78
C VAL A 49 7.28 -24.96 -18.23
N GLU A 50 7.49 -25.05 -19.52
CA GLU A 50 8.78 -25.24 -20.19
C GLU A 50 9.78 -24.11 -19.88
N ILE A 51 9.31 -22.91 -19.52
CA ILE A 51 10.17 -21.80 -19.05
C ILE A 51 11.06 -22.24 -17.90
N CYS A 52 10.55 -23.11 -17.03
CA CYS A 52 11.31 -23.62 -15.88
C CYS A 52 12.55 -24.45 -16.26
N SER A 53 12.66 -24.88 -17.51
CA SER A 53 13.87 -25.54 -18.02
C SER A 53 15.03 -24.56 -18.21
N LEU A 54 14.77 -23.24 -18.29
CA LEU A 54 15.78 -22.20 -18.50
C LEU A 54 16.46 -21.81 -17.17
N ILE A 55 17.13 -22.75 -16.55
CA ILE A 55 17.72 -22.63 -15.19
C ILE A 55 18.74 -21.49 -15.01
N ASN A 56 19.25 -20.94 -16.11
CA ASN A 56 20.18 -19.80 -16.10
C ASN A 56 19.47 -18.46 -16.34
N LEU A 57 18.13 -18.44 -16.38
CA LEU A 57 17.36 -17.22 -16.63
C LEU A 57 17.57 -16.22 -15.49
N GLU A 58 17.97 -15.00 -15.87
CA GLU A 58 18.19 -13.86 -14.99
C GLU A 58 17.06 -12.85 -15.11
N ILE A 59 16.48 -12.68 -16.33
CA ILE A 59 15.42 -11.74 -16.64
C ILE A 59 14.28 -12.47 -17.31
N LEU A 60 13.10 -12.39 -16.73
CA LEU A 60 11.83 -12.78 -17.34
C LEU A 60 10.91 -11.57 -17.38
N ASP A 61 10.74 -10.99 -18.56
CA ASP A 61 9.94 -9.81 -18.80
C ASP A 61 8.85 -10.10 -19.84
N LEU A 62 7.66 -10.38 -19.35
CA LEU A 62 6.48 -10.70 -20.17
C LEU A 62 5.41 -9.60 -20.09
N GLU A 63 5.78 -8.39 -19.61
CA GLU A 63 4.84 -7.29 -19.56
C GLU A 63 4.28 -6.95 -20.94
N VAL A 64 2.97 -6.76 -21.01
CA VAL A 64 2.30 -6.32 -22.23
C VAL A 64 2.12 -4.81 -22.20
N MET A 65 2.74 -4.10 -23.14
CA MET A 65 2.55 -2.65 -23.23
C MET A 65 1.12 -2.30 -23.69
N TRP A 66 0.62 -1.17 -23.25
CA TRP A 66 -0.68 -0.62 -23.64
C TRP A 66 -0.89 -0.66 -25.14
N GLY A 67 -2.00 -1.29 -25.59
CA GLY A 67 -2.38 -1.35 -27.00
C GLY A 67 -2.03 -2.64 -27.73
N TYR A 68 -1.35 -3.58 -27.08
CA TYR A 68 -1.10 -4.92 -27.64
C TYR A 68 -2.15 -5.93 -27.14
N SER A 69 -2.41 -6.97 -27.95
CA SER A 69 -3.44 -7.97 -27.67
C SER A 69 -2.89 -9.38 -27.34
N ASN A 70 -1.59 -9.49 -27.20
CA ASN A 70 -0.91 -10.77 -26.97
C ASN A 70 -0.66 -10.94 -25.47
N PHE A 71 -1.64 -11.51 -24.76
CA PHE A 71 -1.57 -11.69 -23.31
C PHE A 71 -1.19 -13.12 -22.95
N VAL A 72 -0.35 -13.24 -21.93
CA VAL A 72 -0.09 -14.51 -21.26
C VAL A 72 -1.24 -14.78 -20.29
N THR A 73 -1.76 -16.01 -20.35
CA THR A 73 -2.85 -16.51 -19.50
C THR A 73 -2.37 -17.68 -18.64
N GLY A 74 -3.24 -18.28 -17.85
CA GLY A 74 -2.87 -19.45 -17.04
C GLY A 74 -2.37 -19.08 -15.66
N GLN A 75 -1.77 -20.03 -14.97
CA GLN A 75 -1.22 -19.87 -13.63
C GLN A 75 0.30 -19.73 -13.70
N ILE A 76 0.87 -19.01 -12.74
CA ILE A 76 2.31 -19.01 -12.49
C ILE A 76 2.67 -20.40 -11.95
N PRO A 77 3.49 -21.20 -12.64
CA PRO A 77 3.76 -22.56 -12.22
C PRO A 77 4.68 -22.61 -10.99
N ASP A 78 4.51 -23.62 -10.12
CA ASP A 78 5.34 -23.81 -8.93
C ASP A 78 6.85 -23.91 -9.25
N CYS A 79 7.19 -24.43 -10.42
CA CYS A 79 8.59 -24.54 -10.85
C CYS A 79 9.27 -23.19 -11.14
N ILE A 80 8.52 -22.07 -11.12
CA ILE A 80 9.13 -20.72 -11.23
C ILE A 80 10.21 -20.53 -10.17
N GLY A 81 10.02 -21.10 -8.97
CA GLY A 81 10.96 -21.04 -7.87
C GLY A 81 12.28 -21.82 -8.11
N ASP A 82 12.38 -22.61 -9.19
CA ASP A 82 13.61 -23.30 -9.58
C ASP A 82 14.56 -22.37 -10.35
N LEU A 83 14.05 -21.23 -10.85
CA LEU A 83 14.81 -20.25 -11.62
C LEU A 83 15.60 -19.32 -10.67
N VAL A 84 16.43 -19.90 -9.81
CA VAL A 84 17.11 -19.20 -8.70
C VAL A 84 18.08 -18.08 -9.13
N ASN A 85 18.39 -17.97 -10.41
CA ASN A 85 19.20 -16.89 -10.97
C ASN A 85 18.39 -15.65 -11.35
N LEU A 86 17.03 -15.73 -11.32
CA LEU A 86 16.19 -14.59 -11.63
C LEU A 86 16.46 -13.41 -10.68
N ASN A 87 16.74 -12.26 -11.27
CA ASN A 87 16.85 -10.98 -10.59
C ASN A 87 15.74 -10.00 -11.01
N TYR A 88 15.06 -10.26 -12.13
CA TYR A 88 13.98 -9.44 -12.67
C TYR A 88 12.83 -10.34 -13.15
N LEU A 89 11.64 -10.16 -12.55
CA LEU A 89 10.42 -10.88 -12.91
C LEU A 89 9.29 -9.87 -13.14
N ASN A 90 8.95 -9.66 -14.39
CA ASN A 90 7.89 -8.76 -14.81
C ASN A 90 6.83 -9.52 -15.61
N LEU A 91 5.66 -9.69 -14.99
CA LEU A 91 4.49 -10.37 -15.55
C LEU A 91 3.29 -9.42 -15.64
N GLY A 92 3.51 -8.10 -15.53
CA GLY A 92 2.47 -7.09 -15.53
C GLY A 92 1.62 -7.07 -16.81
N TRP A 93 0.39 -6.54 -16.70
CA TRP A 93 -0.54 -6.34 -17.82
C TRP A 93 -0.81 -7.60 -18.64
N ASN A 94 -1.14 -8.70 -17.96
CA ASN A 94 -1.49 -9.98 -18.55
C ASN A 94 -2.86 -10.48 -18.07
N HIS A 95 -3.19 -11.72 -18.36
CA HIS A 95 -4.42 -12.39 -17.90
C HIS A 95 -4.11 -13.62 -17.04
N LEU A 96 -3.04 -13.53 -16.25
CA LEU A 96 -2.66 -14.58 -15.31
C LEU A 96 -3.69 -14.69 -14.19
N TYR A 97 -4.02 -15.91 -13.77
CA TYR A 97 -4.96 -16.19 -12.69
C TYR A 97 -4.38 -17.22 -11.71
N GLY A 98 -5.12 -17.47 -10.62
CA GLY A 98 -4.65 -18.35 -9.55
C GLY A 98 -3.81 -17.61 -8.53
N GLU A 99 -2.96 -18.31 -7.81
CA GLU A 99 -2.20 -17.77 -6.69
C GLU A 99 -0.73 -17.52 -7.06
N ILE A 100 -0.05 -16.70 -6.26
CA ILE A 100 1.42 -16.64 -6.28
C ILE A 100 1.93 -17.93 -5.59
N PRO A 101 2.71 -18.76 -6.28
CA PRO A 101 3.19 -20.01 -5.70
C PRO A 101 4.16 -19.74 -4.55
N HIS A 102 4.08 -20.54 -3.48
CA HIS A 102 5.00 -20.43 -2.33
C HIS A 102 6.48 -20.56 -2.71
N SER A 103 6.77 -21.27 -3.80
CA SER A 103 8.13 -21.44 -4.34
C SER A 103 8.76 -20.13 -4.80
N ILE A 104 7.96 -19.06 -4.99
CA ILE A 104 8.48 -17.72 -5.32
C ILE A 104 9.57 -17.27 -4.34
N GLY A 105 9.43 -17.63 -3.06
CA GLY A 105 10.40 -17.31 -2.01
C GLY A 105 11.79 -17.95 -2.18
N ASN A 106 11.98 -18.85 -3.16
CA ASN A 106 13.28 -19.40 -3.50
C ASN A 106 14.13 -18.44 -4.37
N LEU A 107 13.47 -17.43 -4.99
CA LEU A 107 14.11 -16.47 -5.90
C LEU A 107 14.86 -15.38 -5.13
N THR A 108 15.76 -15.75 -4.26
CA THR A 108 16.43 -14.82 -3.32
C THR A 108 17.30 -13.77 -4.00
N ASN A 109 17.61 -13.91 -5.30
CA ASN A 109 18.33 -12.92 -6.09
C ASN A 109 17.41 -11.85 -6.69
N LEU A 110 16.06 -11.98 -6.53
CA LEU A 110 15.10 -11.10 -7.17
C LEU A 110 15.19 -9.68 -6.58
N THR A 111 15.31 -8.69 -7.47
CA THR A 111 15.33 -7.27 -7.13
C THR A 111 14.09 -6.53 -7.59
N PHE A 112 13.40 -7.06 -8.61
CA PHE A 112 12.20 -6.51 -9.20
C PHE A 112 11.15 -7.60 -9.39
N PHE A 113 9.93 -7.40 -8.82
CA PHE A 113 8.81 -8.31 -8.99
C PHE A 113 7.53 -7.53 -9.26
N ASN A 114 6.98 -7.70 -10.46
CA ASN A 114 5.78 -7.04 -10.93
C ASN A 114 4.76 -8.04 -11.49
N VAL A 115 3.54 -8.02 -10.94
CA VAL A 115 2.37 -8.74 -11.47
C VAL A 115 1.16 -7.82 -11.63
N LEU A 116 1.40 -6.51 -11.72
CA LEU A 116 0.38 -5.47 -11.88
C LEU A 116 -0.61 -5.82 -12.99
N TYR A 117 -1.91 -5.51 -12.81
CA TYR A 117 -2.98 -5.72 -13.80
C TYR A 117 -3.03 -7.16 -14.34
N ASN A 118 -3.44 -8.07 -13.47
CA ASN A 118 -3.72 -9.48 -13.78
C ASN A 118 -5.05 -9.91 -13.13
N GLN A 119 -5.32 -11.21 -13.12
CA GLN A 119 -6.47 -11.83 -12.46
C GLN A 119 -6.01 -12.77 -11.34
N LEU A 120 -4.83 -12.52 -10.77
CA LEU A 120 -4.28 -13.30 -9.67
C LEU A 120 -5.14 -13.10 -8.42
N SER A 121 -5.18 -14.12 -7.58
CA SER A 121 -6.00 -14.16 -6.36
C SER A 121 -5.30 -14.97 -5.27
N GLY A 122 -5.96 -15.22 -4.16
CA GLY A 122 -5.35 -15.92 -3.04
C GLY A 122 -4.72 -14.97 -2.03
N GLU A 123 -4.08 -15.52 -1.02
CA GLU A 123 -3.30 -14.75 -0.05
C GLU A 123 -1.90 -14.47 -0.59
N ILE A 124 -1.32 -13.35 -0.17
CA ILE A 124 0.09 -13.07 -0.42
C ILE A 124 0.91 -14.04 0.44
N PRO A 125 1.74 -14.91 -0.16
CA PRO A 125 2.42 -15.95 0.60
C PRO A 125 3.49 -15.36 1.54
N GLU A 126 3.60 -15.89 2.76
CA GLU A 126 4.66 -15.52 3.72
C GLU A 126 6.08 -15.68 3.15
N SER A 127 6.25 -16.58 2.17
CA SER A 127 7.55 -16.77 1.51
C SER A 127 8.03 -15.55 0.72
N ILE A 128 7.16 -14.55 0.50
CA ILE A 128 7.57 -13.27 -0.11
C ILE A 128 8.69 -12.60 0.68
N GLY A 129 8.67 -12.73 2.02
CA GLY A 129 9.67 -12.18 2.91
C GLY A 129 11.07 -12.80 2.78
N ASN A 130 11.24 -13.84 1.98
CA ASN A 130 12.55 -14.43 1.67
C ASN A 130 13.28 -13.65 0.56
N LEU A 131 12.60 -12.77 -0.17
CA LEU A 131 13.14 -12.01 -1.29
C LEU A 131 13.91 -10.78 -0.81
N ILE A 132 14.88 -10.99 0.05
CA ILE A 132 15.58 -9.94 0.83
C ILE A 132 16.33 -8.89 -0.01
N ASN A 133 16.57 -9.16 -1.29
CA ASN A 133 17.19 -8.22 -2.23
C ASN A 133 16.18 -7.38 -3.02
N LEU A 134 14.87 -7.56 -2.75
CA LEU A 134 13.83 -6.91 -3.52
C LEU A 134 13.81 -5.40 -3.27
N THR A 135 13.79 -4.61 -4.35
CA THR A 135 13.70 -3.16 -4.32
C THR A 135 12.37 -2.63 -4.84
N TYR A 136 11.66 -3.43 -5.65
CA TYR A 136 10.37 -3.11 -6.25
C TYR A 136 9.43 -4.30 -6.15
N LEU A 137 8.24 -4.09 -5.57
CA LEU A 137 7.17 -5.07 -5.48
C LEU A 137 5.83 -4.45 -5.87
N ASN A 138 5.21 -4.96 -6.95
CA ASN A 138 3.92 -4.47 -7.40
C ASN A 138 2.92 -5.59 -7.69
N PHE A 139 1.90 -5.69 -6.84
CA PHE A 139 0.79 -6.64 -6.92
C PHE A 139 -0.55 -5.93 -7.20
N GLY A 140 -0.50 -4.66 -7.57
CA GLY A 140 -1.69 -3.84 -7.79
C GLY A 140 -2.62 -4.38 -8.88
N PHE A 141 -3.91 -4.02 -8.81
CA PHE A 141 -4.95 -4.38 -9.77
C PHE A 141 -5.02 -5.89 -10.03
N ASN A 142 -5.34 -6.62 -8.97
CA ASN A 142 -5.54 -8.06 -8.94
C ASN A 142 -6.73 -8.42 -8.02
N GLY A 143 -6.84 -9.66 -7.62
CA GLY A 143 -7.86 -10.16 -6.70
C GLY A 143 -7.29 -10.73 -5.40
N PHE A 144 -6.13 -10.28 -4.93
CA PHE A 144 -5.51 -10.75 -3.68
C PHE A 144 -6.38 -10.39 -2.48
N TRP A 145 -6.57 -11.34 -1.57
CA TRP A 145 -7.33 -11.19 -0.32
C TRP A 145 -6.48 -11.58 0.89
N GLY A 146 -7.05 -11.51 2.10
CA GLY A 146 -6.31 -11.73 3.34
C GLY A 146 -5.54 -10.48 3.77
N GLY A 147 -4.28 -10.61 4.14
CA GLY A 147 -3.46 -9.52 4.65
C GLY A 147 -2.14 -9.35 3.93
N ILE A 148 -1.48 -8.24 4.23
CA ILE A 148 -0.05 -8.06 3.97
C ILE A 148 0.67 -8.93 5.01
N PRO A 149 1.52 -9.89 4.61
CA PRO A 149 2.16 -10.81 5.56
C PRO A 149 3.18 -10.06 6.45
N GLU A 150 3.32 -10.49 7.71
CA GLU A 150 4.31 -9.93 8.62
C GLU A 150 5.75 -10.05 8.11
N SER A 151 6.02 -11.08 7.32
CA SER A 151 7.33 -11.28 6.69
C SER A 151 7.72 -10.18 5.70
N ILE A 152 6.78 -9.29 5.32
CA ILE A 152 7.09 -8.14 4.46
C ILE A 152 8.21 -7.28 5.04
N GLY A 153 8.28 -7.14 6.38
CA GLY A 153 9.32 -6.38 7.07
C GLY A 153 10.74 -6.88 6.86
N ASN A 154 10.91 -8.12 6.36
CA ASN A 154 12.24 -8.64 6.03
C ASN A 154 12.86 -8.00 4.77
N LEU A 155 12.04 -7.33 3.94
CA LEU A 155 12.45 -6.74 2.66
C LEU A 155 13.10 -5.38 2.85
N ILE A 156 14.14 -5.29 3.65
CA ILE A 156 14.75 -4.03 4.09
C ILE A 156 15.35 -3.17 2.96
N GLU A 157 15.58 -3.76 1.78
CA GLU A 157 16.04 -3.03 0.59
C GLU A 157 14.90 -2.44 -0.24
N LEU A 158 13.63 -2.71 0.15
CA LEU A 158 12.46 -2.33 -0.63
C LEU A 158 12.30 -0.80 -0.67
N ARG A 159 12.10 -0.27 -1.88
CA ARG A 159 11.87 1.14 -2.15
C ARG A 159 10.44 1.43 -2.60
N GLU A 160 9.83 0.50 -3.31
CA GLU A 160 8.49 0.69 -3.87
C GLU A 160 7.61 -0.53 -3.59
N LEU A 161 6.48 -0.30 -2.93
CA LEU A 161 5.53 -1.31 -2.51
C LEU A 161 4.10 -0.93 -2.91
N TYR A 162 3.51 -1.73 -3.81
CA TYR A 162 2.18 -1.47 -4.34
C TYR A 162 1.27 -2.68 -4.23
N PHE A 163 0.18 -2.52 -3.47
CA PHE A 163 -0.93 -3.47 -3.34
C PHE A 163 -2.28 -2.85 -3.73
N SER A 164 -2.28 -1.73 -4.44
CA SER A 164 -3.49 -0.97 -4.79
C SER A 164 -4.49 -1.81 -5.56
N SER A 165 -5.80 -1.55 -5.36
CA SER A 165 -6.91 -2.19 -6.09
C SER A 165 -6.87 -3.72 -6.01
N ASN A 166 -7.03 -4.22 -4.80
CA ASN A 166 -7.16 -5.62 -4.44
C ASN A 166 -8.34 -5.82 -3.45
N GLN A 167 -8.38 -6.94 -2.77
CA GLN A 167 -9.39 -7.29 -1.76
C GLN A 167 -8.74 -7.55 -0.39
N LEU A 168 -7.57 -6.94 -0.12
CA LEU A 168 -6.88 -7.08 1.16
C LEU A 168 -7.74 -6.48 2.26
N SER A 169 -7.89 -7.22 3.37
CA SER A 169 -8.83 -6.86 4.43
C SER A 169 -8.25 -6.85 5.84
N TYR A 170 -7.08 -7.43 6.07
CA TYR A 170 -6.45 -7.43 7.39
C TYR A 170 -5.73 -6.11 7.67
N PRO A 171 -5.41 -5.82 8.95
CA PRO A 171 -4.66 -4.62 9.31
C PRO A 171 -3.30 -4.51 8.63
N ILE A 172 -2.79 -3.29 8.54
CA ILE A 172 -1.40 -3.05 8.14
C ILE A 172 -0.49 -3.65 9.23
N PRO A 173 0.44 -4.55 8.89
CA PRO A 173 1.32 -5.17 9.89
C PRO A 173 2.30 -4.14 10.48
N GLU A 174 2.62 -4.29 11.77
CA GLU A 174 3.60 -3.43 12.44
C GLU A 174 5.00 -3.52 11.81
N SER A 175 5.33 -4.66 11.22
CA SER A 175 6.59 -4.90 10.51
C SER A 175 6.76 -4.03 9.26
N ILE A 176 5.71 -3.34 8.80
CA ILE A 176 5.86 -2.36 7.71
C ILE A 176 6.89 -1.29 8.06
N GLY A 177 7.00 -0.93 9.35
CA GLY A 177 7.97 0.05 9.84
C GLY A 177 9.44 -0.36 9.78
N ASP A 178 9.73 -1.63 9.46
CA ASP A 178 11.09 -2.14 9.28
C ASP A 178 11.64 -1.81 7.88
N LEU A 179 10.79 -1.34 6.96
CA LEU A 179 11.15 -0.99 5.58
C LEU A 179 11.74 0.43 5.49
N GLU A 180 12.81 0.71 6.22
CA GLU A 180 13.38 2.07 6.38
C GLU A 180 13.80 2.74 5.06
N ASN A 181 14.00 1.95 3.98
CA ASN A 181 14.36 2.44 2.65
C ASN A 181 13.13 2.74 1.75
N LEU A 182 11.90 2.53 2.26
CA LEU A 182 10.69 2.67 1.46
C LEU A 182 10.43 4.14 1.08
N VAL A 183 10.22 4.37 -0.23
CA VAL A 183 9.95 5.67 -0.83
C VAL A 183 8.48 5.79 -1.25
N MET A 184 7.93 4.70 -1.79
CA MET A 184 6.55 4.65 -2.28
C MET A 184 5.79 3.51 -1.60
N PHE A 185 4.69 3.82 -0.92
CA PHE A 185 3.80 2.83 -0.32
C PHE A 185 2.36 3.08 -0.72
N SER A 186 1.73 2.12 -1.40
CA SER A 186 0.33 2.23 -1.81
C SER A 186 -0.46 0.95 -1.55
N ILE A 187 -1.49 1.11 -0.73
CA ILE A 187 -2.54 0.13 -0.43
C ILE A 187 -3.93 0.66 -0.84
N PHE A 188 -3.95 1.66 -1.72
CA PHE A 188 -5.16 2.34 -2.22
C PHE A 188 -6.22 1.34 -2.70
N ASN A 189 -7.50 1.63 -2.41
CA ASN A 189 -8.64 0.87 -2.88
C ASN A 189 -8.56 -0.63 -2.52
N ASN A 190 -8.67 -0.90 -1.23
CA ASN A 190 -8.76 -2.23 -0.63
C ASN A 190 -9.88 -2.25 0.44
N GLN A 191 -9.89 -3.25 1.29
CA GLN A 191 -10.81 -3.40 2.41
C GLN A 191 -10.06 -3.45 3.75
N ILE A 192 -8.84 -2.90 3.80
CA ILE A 192 -7.96 -2.94 4.96
C ILE A 192 -8.62 -2.18 6.11
N HIS A 193 -8.79 -2.87 7.23
CA HIS A 193 -9.32 -2.31 8.47
C HIS A 193 -8.24 -2.14 9.55
N GLY A 194 -8.63 -1.69 10.76
CA GLY A 194 -7.70 -1.46 11.86
C GLY A 194 -6.94 -0.15 11.73
N TYR A 195 -5.88 0.00 12.48
CA TYR A 195 -5.18 1.26 12.67
C TYR A 195 -4.02 1.42 11.70
N ILE A 196 -3.64 2.69 11.44
CA ILE A 196 -2.33 2.98 10.88
C ILE A 196 -1.29 2.71 11.98
N PRO A 197 -0.35 1.75 11.79
CA PRO A 197 0.59 1.39 12.85
C PRO A 197 1.51 2.57 13.18
N HIS A 198 1.85 2.74 14.45
CA HIS A 198 2.75 3.82 14.87
C HIS A 198 4.16 3.68 14.28
N THR A 199 4.55 2.46 13.89
CA THR A 199 5.81 2.14 13.22
C THR A 199 5.91 2.77 11.83
N ILE A 200 4.79 3.26 11.24
CA ILE A 200 4.81 4.00 9.97
C ILE A 200 5.79 5.18 10.02
N GLY A 201 5.97 5.81 11.19
CA GLY A 201 6.89 6.93 11.40
C GLY A 201 8.37 6.58 11.28
N ASN A 202 8.72 5.28 11.17
CA ASN A 202 10.09 4.82 10.93
C ASN A 202 10.50 4.95 9.46
N LEU A 203 9.51 5.07 8.55
CA LEU A 203 9.71 5.13 7.10
C LEU A 203 10.22 6.51 6.66
N THR A 204 11.35 6.95 7.19
CA THR A 204 11.83 8.34 7.04
C THR A 204 12.22 8.72 5.60
N GLN A 205 12.34 7.74 4.69
CA GLN A 205 12.57 7.97 3.26
C GLN A 205 11.27 8.07 2.46
N LEU A 206 10.09 7.91 3.10
CA LEU A 206 8.82 7.86 2.40
C LEU A 206 8.46 9.22 1.79
N GLU A 207 8.24 9.22 0.46
CA GLU A 207 7.79 10.38 -0.32
C GLU A 207 6.29 10.31 -0.63
N SER A 208 5.73 9.09 -0.70
CA SER A 208 4.31 8.90 -1.00
C SER A 208 3.70 7.78 -0.19
N PHE A 209 2.65 8.10 0.55
CA PHE A 209 1.81 7.13 1.27
C PHE A 209 0.36 7.24 0.80
N ASN A 210 -0.13 6.19 0.15
CA ASN A 210 -1.52 6.12 -0.31
C ASN A 210 -2.26 4.95 0.34
N ALA A 211 -3.11 5.24 1.31
CA ALA A 211 -4.00 4.31 1.98
C ALA A 211 -5.48 4.69 1.85
N GLY A 212 -5.80 5.60 0.92
CA GLY A 212 -7.18 6.02 0.65
C GLY A 212 -8.06 4.88 0.14
N TYR A 213 -9.38 5.04 0.28
CA TYR A 213 -10.39 4.04 -0.11
C TYR A 213 -10.14 2.68 0.57
N ASN A 214 -10.15 2.70 1.91
CA ASN A 214 -10.02 1.54 2.78
C ASN A 214 -11.07 1.58 3.91
N GLN A 215 -10.88 0.80 4.94
CA GLN A 215 -11.71 0.78 6.15
C GLN A 215 -10.86 1.06 7.40
N LEU A 216 -9.75 1.81 7.24
CA LEU A 216 -8.87 2.17 8.35
C LEU A 216 -9.64 2.96 9.40
N GLU A 217 -9.39 2.67 10.66
CA GLU A 217 -10.08 3.25 11.80
C GLU A 217 -9.10 3.81 12.84
N GLY A 218 -9.63 4.51 13.85
CA GLY A 218 -8.82 5.12 14.89
C GLY A 218 -8.09 6.37 14.43
N GLU A 219 -7.10 6.78 15.18
CA GLU A 219 -6.41 8.06 15.02
C GLU A 219 -5.26 7.95 13.99
N ILE A 220 -4.94 9.09 13.37
CA ILE A 220 -3.68 9.24 12.65
C ILE A 220 -2.57 9.29 13.71
N PRO A 221 -1.56 8.39 13.67
CA PRO A 221 -0.55 8.35 14.73
C PRO A 221 0.36 9.58 14.70
N GLU A 222 0.73 10.09 15.90
CA GLU A 222 1.67 11.21 16.06
C GLU A 222 2.98 10.99 15.29
N SER A 223 3.42 9.75 15.15
CA SER A 223 4.63 9.38 14.43
C SER A 223 4.59 9.72 12.92
N ILE A 224 3.40 10.01 12.37
CA ILE A 224 3.28 10.48 10.98
C ILE A 224 4.13 11.72 10.73
N GLY A 225 4.27 12.60 11.74
CA GLY A 225 5.08 13.80 11.67
C GLY A 225 6.59 13.58 11.55
N ASN A 226 7.08 12.34 11.63
CA ASN A 226 8.47 11.97 11.41
C ASN A 226 8.82 11.83 9.91
N LEU A 227 7.81 11.74 9.04
CA LEU A 227 7.97 11.50 7.60
C LEU A 227 8.32 12.79 6.84
N LEU A 228 9.44 13.40 7.18
CA LEU A 228 9.81 14.74 6.70
C LEU A 228 10.02 14.85 5.18
N ASN A 229 10.19 13.71 4.49
CA ASN A 229 10.32 13.62 3.03
C ASN A 229 8.97 13.42 2.32
N LEU A 230 7.86 13.31 3.08
CA LEU A 230 6.56 12.99 2.51
C LEU A 230 6.02 14.15 1.67
N GLU A 231 5.82 13.89 0.38
CA GLU A 231 5.27 14.80 -0.62
C GLU A 231 3.77 14.57 -0.87
N ARG A 232 3.30 13.35 -0.62
CA ARG A 232 1.92 12.93 -0.88
C ARG A 232 1.39 12.03 0.23
N LEU A 233 0.26 12.41 0.82
CA LEU A 233 -0.45 11.65 1.85
C LEU A 233 -1.92 11.54 1.49
N TRP A 234 -2.36 10.32 1.14
CA TRP A 234 -3.76 10.03 0.83
C TRP A 234 -4.35 9.05 1.84
N LEU A 235 -5.18 9.60 2.73
CA LEU A 235 -5.91 8.86 3.76
C LEU A 235 -7.43 9.02 3.62
N ASN A 236 -7.87 9.58 2.50
CA ASN A 236 -9.28 9.87 2.21
C ASN A 236 -10.12 8.60 2.04
N TYR A 237 -11.44 8.75 2.25
CA TYR A 237 -12.40 7.65 2.12
C TYR A 237 -12.03 6.43 2.98
N SER A 238 -11.93 6.64 4.30
CA SER A 238 -11.72 5.63 5.34
C SER A 238 -12.63 5.91 6.54
N ASN A 239 -12.36 5.28 7.68
CA ASN A 239 -13.11 5.48 8.92
C ASN A 239 -12.20 6.09 10.01
N LEU A 240 -11.14 6.79 9.63
CA LEU A 240 -10.23 7.42 10.57
C LEU A 240 -10.98 8.43 11.45
N SER A 241 -10.69 8.44 12.74
CA SER A 241 -11.42 9.21 13.75
C SER A 241 -10.45 9.90 14.71
N GLY A 242 -10.99 10.55 15.74
CA GLY A 242 -10.17 11.29 16.68
C GLY A 242 -9.59 12.57 16.11
N GLN A 243 -8.63 13.17 16.80
CA GLN A 243 -7.99 14.41 16.38
C GLN A 243 -6.86 14.15 15.37
N ILE A 244 -6.65 15.11 14.49
CA ILE A 244 -5.47 15.10 13.63
C ILE A 244 -4.27 15.55 14.48
N PRO A 245 -3.18 14.76 14.52
CA PRO A 245 -2.04 15.11 15.36
C PRO A 245 -1.37 16.41 14.89
N SER A 246 -0.96 17.26 15.84
CA SER A 246 -0.27 18.52 15.54
C SER A 246 1.06 18.30 14.80
N SER A 247 1.68 17.15 14.98
CA SER A 247 2.90 16.75 14.29
C SER A 247 2.76 16.69 12.77
N ILE A 248 1.52 16.59 12.24
CA ILE A 248 1.28 16.63 10.79
C ILE A 248 1.78 17.93 10.16
N CYS A 249 1.85 19.01 10.94
CA CYS A 249 2.39 20.31 10.50
C CYS A 249 3.91 20.32 10.32
N ASN A 250 4.63 19.27 10.71
CA ASN A 250 6.05 19.09 10.38
C ASN A 250 6.27 18.72 8.91
N LEU A 251 5.22 18.23 8.23
CA LEU A 251 5.27 17.72 6.86
C LEU A 251 5.17 18.87 5.85
N ASN A 252 6.24 19.67 5.77
CA ASN A 252 6.25 20.92 5.00
C ASN A 252 6.22 20.72 3.47
N MET A 253 6.39 19.49 2.98
CA MET A 253 6.38 19.18 1.54
C MET A 253 4.98 18.80 1.04
N LEU A 254 4.02 18.59 1.93
CA LEU A 254 2.65 18.25 1.55
C LEU A 254 1.93 19.45 0.95
N ASN A 255 1.28 19.22 -0.18
CA ASN A 255 0.32 20.15 -0.76
C ASN A 255 -1.10 19.64 -0.47
N TRP A 256 -1.78 20.27 0.46
CA TRP A 256 -3.11 19.86 0.90
C TRP A 256 -4.21 20.36 -0.03
N SER A 257 -5.18 19.50 -0.32
CA SER A 257 -6.39 19.85 -1.07
C SER A 257 -7.62 19.15 -0.49
N ASP A 258 -8.76 19.79 -0.60
CA ASP A 258 -10.08 19.23 -0.27
C ASP A 258 -10.81 18.65 -1.49
N TYR A 259 -10.33 18.93 -2.70
CA TYR A 259 -10.92 18.51 -3.96
C TYR A 259 -9.89 18.08 -4.99
N GLY A 260 -10.12 16.90 -5.60
CA GLY A 260 -9.51 16.53 -6.85
C GLY A 260 -8.72 15.21 -6.82
N PHE A 261 -8.50 14.68 -8.01
CA PHE A 261 -7.65 13.52 -8.29
C PHE A 261 -6.44 13.94 -9.12
N GLU A 262 -6.04 15.21 -9.02
CA GLU A 262 -4.99 15.76 -9.88
C GLU A 262 -3.64 15.83 -9.14
N GLY A 263 -2.81 14.88 -9.40
CA GLY A 263 -1.35 14.99 -9.36
C GLY A 263 -0.68 14.86 -7.99
N ASN A 264 -0.29 15.96 -7.36
CA ASN A 264 0.64 15.98 -6.21
C ASN A 264 -0.01 16.48 -4.91
N GLU A 265 -1.33 16.37 -4.79
CA GLU A 265 -2.05 16.87 -3.64
C GLU A 265 -2.28 15.77 -2.60
N SER A 266 -2.45 16.16 -1.33
CA SER A 266 -2.70 15.27 -0.20
C SER A 266 -4.14 15.42 0.29
N TYR A 267 -4.77 14.31 0.71
CA TYR A 267 -6.19 14.26 1.03
C TYR A 267 -6.49 13.54 2.34
N LEU A 268 -7.33 14.15 3.19
CA LEU A 268 -7.87 13.57 4.42
C LEU A 268 -9.40 13.46 4.42
N ASN A 269 -10.06 13.94 3.38
CA ASN A 269 -11.52 14.05 3.30
C ASN A 269 -12.23 12.69 3.39
N ASN A 270 -13.53 12.72 3.74
CA ASN A 270 -14.37 11.54 3.89
C ASN A 270 -13.85 10.54 4.93
N ASN A 271 -13.58 11.05 6.13
CA ASN A 271 -13.27 10.33 7.36
C ASN A 271 -14.18 10.82 8.50
N GLN A 272 -13.85 10.51 9.73
CA GLN A 272 -14.54 10.92 10.96
C GLN A 272 -13.59 11.70 11.88
N LEU A 273 -12.64 12.44 11.29
CA LEU A 273 -11.66 13.22 12.02
C LEU A 273 -12.31 14.41 12.72
N CYS A 274 -11.97 14.61 13.98
CA CYS A 274 -12.60 15.58 14.86
C CYS A 274 -11.83 16.88 14.98
N PRO A 275 -12.51 18.03 15.05
CA PRO A 275 -11.88 19.29 15.44
C PRO A 275 -11.42 19.28 16.91
N PRO A 276 -10.49 20.19 17.34
CA PRO A 276 -9.90 21.24 16.50
C PRO A 276 -8.86 20.69 15.52
N TYR A 277 -8.83 21.28 14.33
CA TYR A 277 -7.86 20.89 13.32
C TYR A 277 -6.60 21.74 13.41
N PRO A 278 -5.39 21.16 13.17
CA PRO A 278 -4.15 21.92 13.11
C PRO A 278 -4.20 23.06 12.10
N ASP A 279 -3.62 24.23 12.44
CA ASP A 279 -3.64 25.44 11.60
C ASP A 279 -3.12 25.22 10.19
N CYS A 280 -2.14 24.33 10.03
CA CYS A 280 -1.52 24.05 8.73
C CYS A 280 -2.43 23.36 7.72
N ILE A 281 -3.57 22.81 8.15
CA ILE A 281 -4.49 22.04 7.27
C ILE A 281 -5.95 22.44 7.43
N ILE A 282 -6.29 23.35 8.34
CA ILE A 282 -7.67 23.69 8.73
C ILE A 282 -8.56 24.04 7.51
N GLU A 283 -7.99 24.68 6.49
CA GLU A 283 -8.72 25.06 5.27
C GLU A 283 -8.87 23.89 4.27
N ASN A 284 -8.09 22.80 4.44
CA ASN A 284 -7.97 21.71 3.48
C ASN A 284 -8.28 20.31 4.05
N VAL A 285 -8.87 20.23 5.24
CA VAL A 285 -9.26 18.94 5.86
C VAL A 285 -10.33 18.23 5.02
N GLY A 286 -11.12 18.99 4.27
CA GLY A 286 -12.25 18.50 3.50
C GLY A 286 -13.41 18.01 4.36
N TYR A 287 -14.39 17.35 3.73
CA TYR A 287 -15.55 16.83 4.45
C TYR A 287 -15.16 15.76 5.46
N GLN A 288 -15.67 15.89 6.70
CA GLN A 288 -15.56 14.91 7.78
C GLN A 288 -16.94 14.63 8.36
N ASP A 289 -17.24 13.36 8.67
CA ASP A 289 -18.43 13.01 9.46
C ASP A 289 -18.11 13.17 10.94
N ILE A 290 -18.44 14.33 11.48
CA ILE A 290 -18.17 14.68 12.88
C ILE A 290 -19.30 14.26 13.83
N SER A 291 -20.26 13.45 13.40
CA SER A 291 -21.41 13.04 14.21
C SER A 291 -21.03 12.31 15.50
N ASN A 292 -19.89 11.62 15.47
CA ASN A 292 -19.32 10.90 16.61
C ASN A 292 -18.24 11.68 17.35
N CYS A 293 -17.92 12.90 16.89
CA CYS A 293 -16.99 13.75 17.62
C CYS A 293 -17.70 14.23 18.88
N HIS A 294 -17.17 13.86 20.02
CA HIS A 294 -17.53 14.58 21.22
C HIS A 294 -17.12 16.03 20.97
N GLN A 295 -18.09 16.93 20.87
CA GLN A 295 -17.73 18.35 20.86
C GLN A 295 -16.92 18.54 22.12
N THR A 296 -15.66 18.93 21.99
CA THR A 296 -14.87 19.37 23.12
C THR A 296 -15.61 20.54 23.72
N GLN A 297 -16.50 20.25 24.67
CA GLN A 297 -17.27 21.27 25.35
C GLN A 297 -16.27 21.99 26.22
N LEU A 298 -16.21 23.31 26.09
CA LEU A 298 -15.37 24.13 26.91
C LEU A 298 -15.61 23.75 28.38
N GLY A 299 -14.56 23.33 29.10
CA GLY A 299 -14.66 22.81 30.45
C GLY A 299 -14.69 21.27 30.59
N ASP A 300 -14.87 20.50 29.53
CA ASP A 300 -14.73 19.03 29.51
C ASP A 300 -13.27 18.65 29.22
N ILE A 301 -12.43 18.75 30.24
CA ILE A 301 -10.97 18.66 30.11
C ILE A 301 -10.49 17.21 29.92
N ASN A 302 -11.25 16.24 30.46
CA ASN A 302 -10.95 14.81 30.29
C ASN A 302 -11.59 14.22 29.03
N ASN A 303 -12.39 15.03 28.33
CA ASN A 303 -13.05 14.67 27.07
C ASN A 303 -13.99 13.45 27.20
N ASP A 304 -14.66 13.30 28.36
CA ASP A 304 -15.61 12.20 28.59
C ASP A 304 -17.07 12.57 28.23
N GLY A 305 -17.30 13.79 27.76
CA GLY A 305 -18.61 14.34 27.39
C GLY A 305 -19.43 14.84 28.54
N ILE A 306 -18.88 14.91 29.76
CA ILE A 306 -19.58 15.34 30.98
C ILE A 306 -18.74 16.34 31.78
N ILE A 307 -19.08 17.60 31.74
CA ILE A 307 -18.43 18.60 32.58
C ILE A 307 -18.79 18.35 34.04
N ASN A 308 -17.81 18.00 34.86
CA ASN A 308 -18.01 17.63 36.25
C ASN A 308 -16.78 17.92 37.15
N VAL A 309 -16.81 17.42 38.39
CA VAL A 309 -15.71 17.61 39.35
C VAL A 309 -14.36 17.01 38.87
N GLN A 310 -14.37 16.04 37.97
CA GLN A 310 -13.12 15.46 37.46
C GLN A 310 -12.36 16.48 36.61
N ASP A 311 -13.07 17.30 35.83
CA ASP A 311 -12.50 18.39 35.05
C ASP A 311 -11.92 19.50 35.91
N LEU A 312 -12.59 19.80 37.07
CA LEU A 312 -12.03 20.73 38.03
C LEU A 312 -10.68 20.29 38.61
N VAL A 313 -10.48 18.99 38.76
CA VAL A 313 -9.18 18.47 39.22
C VAL A 313 -8.13 18.62 38.12
N LEU A 314 -8.50 18.43 36.87
CA LEU A 314 -7.58 18.55 35.74
C LEU A 314 -7.18 20.00 35.47
N ILE A 315 -8.12 20.97 35.52
CA ILE A 315 -7.77 22.39 35.35
C ILE A 315 -6.83 22.89 36.46
N VAL A 316 -7.01 22.43 37.70
CA VAL A 316 -6.08 22.72 38.78
C VAL A 316 -4.67 22.22 38.47
N ASN A 317 -4.53 21.01 37.93
CA ASN A 317 -3.23 20.49 37.55
C ASN A 317 -2.58 21.31 36.41
N ILE A 318 -3.37 21.71 35.39
CA ILE A 318 -2.91 22.57 34.29
C ILE A 318 -2.39 23.91 34.85
N ILE A 319 -3.12 24.54 35.77
CA ILE A 319 -2.71 25.79 36.44
C ILE A 319 -1.39 25.59 37.20
N LEU A 320 -1.26 24.48 37.95
CA LEU A 320 -0.06 24.19 38.73
C LEU A 320 1.18 23.90 37.87
N LEU A 321 0.98 23.32 36.70
CA LEU A 321 2.06 23.01 35.73
C LEU A 321 2.38 24.20 34.84
N ASN A 322 1.57 25.26 34.86
CA ASN A 322 1.64 26.42 33.97
C ASN A 322 1.62 26.00 32.48
N GLU A 323 0.76 25.04 32.18
CA GLU A 323 0.51 24.55 30.82
C GLU A 323 -0.69 25.28 30.22
N TYR A 324 -0.74 25.37 28.87
CA TYR A 324 -1.92 25.88 28.18
C TYR A 324 -2.76 24.73 27.65
N ASN A 325 -4.08 24.82 27.82
CA ASN A 325 -5.07 23.90 27.27
C ASN A 325 -6.31 24.71 26.84
N GLN A 326 -6.60 24.72 25.55
CA GLN A 326 -7.68 25.53 25.00
C GLN A 326 -9.07 25.19 25.59
N ILE A 327 -9.30 23.93 25.99
CA ILE A 327 -10.57 23.47 26.56
C ILE A 327 -10.73 23.97 28.00
N ALA A 328 -9.61 24.23 28.67
CA ALA A 328 -9.54 24.75 30.02
C ALA A 328 -9.61 26.27 30.06
N ASP A 329 -9.41 26.99 28.95
CA ASP A 329 -9.50 28.44 28.81
C ASP A 329 -10.98 28.87 28.73
N MET A 330 -11.64 28.90 29.87
CA MET A 330 -13.07 29.16 29.97
C MET A 330 -13.46 30.62 29.62
N ASN A 331 -12.51 31.55 29.75
CA ASN A 331 -12.73 32.98 29.52
C ASN A 331 -12.16 33.46 28.18
N GLY A 332 -11.34 32.66 27.50
CA GLY A 332 -10.77 32.93 26.16
C GLY A 332 -9.64 33.97 26.19
N ASP A 333 -8.93 34.13 27.30
CA ASP A 333 -7.86 35.14 27.44
C ASP A 333 -6.45 34.57 27.15
N TYR A 334 -6.36 33.29 26.74
CA TYR A 334 -5.13 32.54 26.48
C TYR A 334 -4.22 32.29 27.69
N VAL A 335 -4.77 32.42 28.90
CA VAL A 335 -4.07 32.10 30.15
C VAL A 335 -4.95 31.17 30.96
N ILE A 336 -4.43 30.04 31.44
CA ILE A 336 -5.18 29.15 32.30
C ILE A 336 -4.86 29.50 33.74
N ASP A 337 -5.84 30.12 34.42
CA ASP A 337 -5.67 30.59 35.81
C ASP A 337 -6.92 30.34 36.69
N ILE A 338 -6.96 30.99 37.84
CA ILE A 338 -8.04 30.84 38.78
C ILE A 338 -9.40 31.33 38.25
N LEU A 339 -9.41 32.21 37.24
CA LEU A 339 -10.66 32.74 36.68
C LEU A 339 -11.35 31.66 35.85
N ASP A 340 -10.59 30.81 35.10
CA ASP A 340 -11.12 29.70 34.37
C ASP A 340 -11.69 28.62 35.29
N LEU A 341 -10.97 28.33 36.39
CA LEU A 341 -11.46 27.41 37.42
C LEU A 341 -12.80 27.91 38.03
N VAL A 342 -12.94 29.20 38.30
CA VAL A 342 -14.18 29.79 38.85
C VAL A 342 -15.32 29.68 37.84
N GLN A 343 -15.06 29.96 36.55
CA GLN A 343 -16.08 29.82 35.49
C GLN A 343 -16.52 28.37 35.30
N LEU A 344 -15.59 27.40 35.37
CA LEU A 344 -15.93 25.99 35.32
C LEU A 344 -16.78 25.56 36.51
N ILE A 345 -16.49 26.07 37.70
CA ILE A 345 -17.30 25.81 38.90
C ILE A 345 -18.71 26.37 38.72
N ASP A 346 -18.85 27.60 38.26
CA ASP A 346 -20.14 28.22 38.00
C ASP A 346 -20.95 27.42 36.99
N PHE A 347 -20.31 26.94 35.93
CA PHE A 347 -20.93 26.09 34.90
C PHE A 347 -21.44 24.74 35.45
N ILE A 348 -20.72 24.13 36.40
CA ILE A 348 -21.11 22.83 37.01
C ILE A 348 -22.27 23.00 38.00
N LEU A 349 -22.39 24.18 38.60
CA LEU A 349 -23.40 24.47 39.67
C LEU A 349 -24.74 24.96 39.11
N ASP A 350 -24.80 25.45 37.88
CA ASP A 350 -26.00 25.87 37.16
C ASP A 350 -26.75 24.69 36.53
#